data_6305d8f59224e403f6013e78e8622663
#
_entry.id   6305d8f59224e403f6013e78e8622663
#
_cell.length_a   1.000
_cell.length_b   1.000
_cell.length_c   1.000
_cell.angle_alpha   90.00
_cell.angle_beta   90.00
_cell.angle_gamma   90.00
#
_symmetry.space_group_name_H-M   'P 1'
#
loop_
_entity.id
_entity.type
_entity.pdbx_description
1 polymer ?
#
loop_
_entity_poly.entity_id
_entity_poly.type
_entity_poly.pdbx_seq_one_letter_code
_entity_poly.pdbx_strand_id
1 'polypeptide(L)'
;NVIYILSYESSVLAESVQTALGVKDGAAFLKKMVQVSFKVPLPEAFDLRRWFSDECLALYAALKGNEIPTDVQERLAEVCNIEGGLLKTPRDIARTLNAVKLCWPPVAEKVDFPDMVWLQLQRLSNEKLYSWIEEYLVEYMAVVDGASVSDFEKSQFSSRLLDHIEAGFAISPKSMWRFSQVVPGLKVGSDNDGKKLLFHTDDQSAIGKAMNLRRLASPQHYRFYFALSKPSGALDDHVLLSFIASARSNGDLQGPCHSLIENRRPQGGTMMAALLDRLLHMDDDRVPNEAVPPIVRMLASCMDAAAAAEGRGSWGR
;
A
#
# COMPACT_ATOMS: atom_id res chain seq x y z
N ASN A 1 -20.38 11.92 52.20
CA ASN A 1 -20.80 12.37 50.86
C ASN A 1 -20.05 11.49 49.82
N VAL A 2 -20.81 10.89 48.91
CA VAL A 2 -20.28 10.09 47.81
C VAL A 2 -20.58 10.84 46.52
N ILE A 3 -19.54 10.97 45.66
CA ILE A 3 -19.65 11.56 44.33
C ILE A 3 -19.49 10.43 43.31
N TYR A 4 -20.44 10.32 42.40
CA TYR A 4 -20.41 9.39 41.31
C TYR A 4 -20.01 10.12 40.02
N ILE A 5 -18.99 9.62 39.33
CA ILE A 5 -18.60 10.11 38.00
C ILE A 5 -18.95 9.03 36.99
N LEU A 6 -19.82 9.39 36.05
CA LEU A 6 -20.28 8.49 35.00
C LEU A 6 -19.77 8.98 33.64
N SER A 7 -19.12 8.10 32.91
CA SER A 7 -18.77 8.32 31.50
C SER A 7 -19.73 7.52 30.62
N TYR A 8 -20.53 8.20 29.81
CA TYR A 8 -21.56 7.56 28.99
C TYR A 8 -21.84 8.35 27.71
N GLU A 9 -22.37 7.63 26.75
CA GLU A 9 -22.99 8.25 25.58
C GLU A 9 -24.45 8.53 25.87
N SER A 10 -24.84 9.81 25.75
CA SER A 10 -26.13 10.29 26.22
C SER A 10 -27.32 9.64 25.52
N SER A 11 -27.22 9.39 24.18
CA SER A 11 -28.26 8.72 23.40
C SER A 11 -28.43 7.26 23.81
N VAL A 12 -27.33 6.52 23.91
CA VAL A 12 -27.34 5.08 24.25
C VAL A 12 -27.84 4.87 25.67
N LEU A 13 -27.39 5.69 26.62
CA LEU A 13 -27.86 5.58 28.01
C LEU A 13 -29.33 5.95 28.13
N ALA A 14 -29.80 6.98 27.42
CA ALA A 14 -31.21 7.36 27.42
C ALA A 14 -32.11 6.24 26.88
N GLU A 15 -31.72 5.60 25.78
CA GLU A 15 -32.45 4.47 25.21
C GLU A 15 -32.45 3.24 26.15
N SER A 16 -31.30 2.95 26.77
CA SER A 16 -31.17 1.86 27.75
C SER A 16 -32.06 2.08 28.96
N VAL A 17 -32.12 3.30 29.51
CA VAL A 17 -32.97 3.68 30.64
C VAL A 17 -34.45 3.60 30.23
N GLN A 18 -34.78 4.07 29.06
CA GLN A 18 -36.14 4.00 28.52
C GLN A 18 -36.64 2.54 28.43
N THR A 19 -35.80 1.65 27.93
CA THR A 19 -36.11 0.23 27.79
C THR A 19 -36.15 -0.48 29.15
N ALA A 20 -35.16 -0.25 30.02
CA ALA A 20 -35.02 -0.96 31.28
C ALA A 20 -36.04 -0.53 32.35
N LEU A 21 -36.39 0.78 32.38
CA LEU A 21 -37.29 1.34 33.41
C LEU A 21 -38.68 1.66 32.89
N GLY A 22 -38.97 1.41 31.61
CA GLY A 22 -40.27 1.68 31.00
C GLY A 22 -40.67 3.14 30.98
N VAL A 23 -39.71 4.09 31.10
CA VAL A 23 -40.00 5.51 31.07
C VAL A 23 -40.20 5.98 29.64
N LYS A 24 -41.11 6.98 29.43
CA LYS A 24 -41.43 7.45 28.08
C LYS A 24 -40.30 8.26 27.43
N ASP A 25 -39.48 8.94 28.26
CA ASP A 25 -38.38 9.79 27.82
C ASP A 25 -37.15 9.55 28.71
N GLY A 26 -36.23 8.75 28.24
CA GLY A 26 -35.00 8.42 28.95
C GLY A 26 -34.07 9.63 29.09
N ALA A 27 -34.04 10.55 28.11
CA ALA A 27 -33.22 11.76 28.18
C ALA A 27 -33.71 12.71 29.25
N ALA A 28 -35.02 12.90 29.37
CA ALA A 28 -35.62 13.70 30.44
C ALA A 28 -35.40 13.06 31.82
N PHE A 29 -35.42 11.72 31.90
CA PHE A 29 -35.12 11.00 33.13
C PHE A 29 -33.65 11.19 33.56
N LEU A 30 -32.70 11.07 32.64
CA LEU A 30 -31.27 11.29 32.93
C LEU A 30 -30.98 12.69 33.41
N LYS A 31 -31.63 13.72 32.86
CA LYS A 31 -31.49 15.12 33.34
C LYS A 31 -31.91 15.30 34.81
N LYS A 32 -32.77 14.45 35.34
CA LYS A 32 -33.17 14.49 36.77
C LYS A 32 -32.17 13.76 37.64
N MET A 33 -31.45 12.78 37.12
CA MET A 33 -30.51 11.96 37.88
C MET A 33 -29.08 12.53 37.85
N VAL A 34 -28.68 13.11 36.72
CA VAL A 34 -27.33 13.69 36.55
C VAL A 34 -27.36 15.18 36.87
N GLN A 35 -26.78 15.55 37.99
CA GLN A 35 -26.80 16.94 38.47
C GLN A 35 -25.92 17.86 37.60
N VAL A 36 -24.78 17.36 37.09
CA VAL A 36 -23.87 18.10 36.23
C VAL A 36 -23.48 17.23 35.08
N SER A 37 -23.68 17.68 33.87
CA SER A 37 -23.23 17.00 32.67
C SER A 37 -22.38 17.94 31.80
N PHE A 38 -21.30 17.48 31.30
CA PHE A 38 -20.49 18.21 30.32
C PHE A 38 -19.99 17.25 29.24
N LYS A 39 -19.90 17.76 28.02
CA LYS A 39 -19.36 17.02 26.91
C LYS A 39 -17.82 17.12 26.93
N VAL A 40 -17.15 15.98 26.89
CA VAL A 40 -15.70 15.97 26.73
C VAL A 40 -15.35 16.60 25.39
N PRO A 41 -14.49 17.61 25.35
CA PRO A 41 -14.05 18.20 24.09
C PRO A 41 -13.40 17.16 23.18
N LEU A 42 -13.67 17.28 21.89
CA LEU A 42 -12.93 16.46 20.92
C LEU A 42 -11.48 16.96 20.85
N PRO A 43 -10.51 16.04 20.71
CA PRO A 43 -9.13 16.43 20.47
C PRO A 43 -9.02 17.26 19.17
N GLU A 44 -8.09 18.21 19.16
CA GLU A 44 -7.78 18.97 17.96
C GLU A 44 -7.25 18.05 16.86
N ALA A 45 -7.67 18.29 15.61
CA ALA A 45 -7.26 17.48 14.48
C ALA A 45 -5.74 17.48 14.27
N PHE A 46 -5.07 18.57 14.65
CA PHE A 46 -3.62 18.67 14.60
C PHE A 46 -2.95 17.74 15.62
N ASP A 47 -3.45 17.70 16.86
CA ASP A 47 -2.92 16.84 17.92
C ASP A 47 -3.10 15.36 17.57
N LEU A 48 -4.24 14.99 17.00
CA LEU A 48 -4.49 13.63 16.53
C LEU A 48 -3.50 13.20 15.45
N ARG A 49 -3.26 14.07 14.45
CA ARG A 49 -2.30 13.78 13.36
C ARG A 49 -0.87 13.69 13.87
N ARG A 50 -0.48 14.59 14.78
CA ARG A 50 0.83 14.57 15.42
C ARG A 50 1.03 13.29 16.20
N TRP A 51 0.09 12.94 17.09
CA TRP A 51 0.15 11.70 17.84
C TRP A 51 0.28 10.47 16.93
N PHE A 52 -0.54 10.40 15.88
CA PHE A 52 -0.46 9.30 14.91
C PHE A 52 0.91 9.24 14.22
N SER A 53 1.45 10.37 13.80
CA SER A 53 2.78 10.46 13.19
C SER A 53 3.89 9.99 14.13
N ASP A 54 3.87 10.47 15.37
CA ASP A 54 4.88 10.11 16.39
C ASP A 54 4.87 8.61 16.70
N GLU A 55 3.69 8.00 16.80
CA GLU A 55 3.53 6.55 17.00
C GLU A 55 4.00 5.74 15.77
N CYS A 56 3.73 6.22 14.56
CA CYS A 56 4.23 5.59 13.34
C CYS A 56 5.76 5.63 13.27
N LEU A 57 6.38 6.75 13.60
CA LEU A 57 7.84 6.88 13.65
C LEU A 57 8.44 5.95 14.73
N ALA A 58 7.82 5.89 15.91
CA ALA A 58 8.24 4.98 16.97
C ALA A 58 8.14 3.50 16.52
N LEU A 59 7.09 3.13 15.81
CA LEU A 59 6.93 1.79 15.25
C LEU A 59 8.00 1.48 14.20
N TYR A 60 8.32 2.44 13.32
CA TYR A 60 9.39 2.28 12.34
C TYR A 60 10.75 2.07 13.05
N ALA A 61 11.07 2.94 14.01
CA ALA A 61 12.31 2.88 14.77
C ALA A 61 12.49 1.56 15.53
N ALA A 62 11.42 1.04 16.11
CA ALA A 62 11.44 -0.24 16.83
C ALA A 62 11.82 -1.44 15.95
N LEU A 63 11.54 -1.39 14.63
CA LEU A 63 11.80 -2.50 13.72
C LEU A 63 13.04 -2.29 12.84
N LYS A 64 13.33 -1.05 12.44
CA LYS A 64 14.39 -0.70 11.47
C LYS A 64 15.58 0.01 12.12
N GLY A 65 15.48 0.39 13.37
CA GLY A 65 16.49 1.18 14.09
C GLY A 65 16.14 2.67 14.17
N ASN A 66 16.83 3.35 15.08
CA ASN A 66 16.53 4.74 15.43
C ASN A 66 16.89 5.76 14.33
N GLU A 67 17.74 5.40 13.38
CA GLU A 67 18.06 6.26 12.25
C GLU A 67 16.98 6.10 11.17
N ILE A 68 16.00 6.98 11.19
CA ILE A 68 14.92 6.99 10.20
C ILE A 68 15.37 7.83 9.01
N PRO A 69 15.40 7.29 7.77
CA PRO A 69 15.76 8.04 6.57
C PRO A 69 14.87 9.28 6.39
N THR A 70 15.47 10.41 5.98
CA THR A 70 14.76 11.68 5.85
C THR A 70 13.59 11.59 4.87
N ASP A 71 13.75 10.87 3.75
CA ASP A 71 12.70 10.64 2.76
C ASP A 71 11.49 9.88 3.35
N VAL A 72 11.73 8.91 4.24
CA VAL A 72 10.66 8.19 4.95
C VAL A 72 9.93 9.12 5.89
N GLN A 73 10.67 9.97 6.65
CA GLN A 73 10.06 10.94 7.57
C GLN A 73 9.20 11.95 6.81
N GLU A 74 9.71 12.53 5.72
CA GLU A 74 9.00 13.52 4.91
C GLU A 74 7.72 12.93 4.29
N ARG A 75 7.81 11.76 3.68
CA ARG A 75 6.65 11.09 3.06
C ARG A 75 5.64 10.63 4.10
N LEU A 76 6.08 10.15 5.27
CA LEU A 76 5.17 9.79 6.36
C LEU A 76 4.45 11.04 6.90
N ALA A 77 5.18 12.14 7.11
CA ALA A 77 4.59 13.40 7.54
C ALA A 77 3.55 13.91 6.53
N GLU A 78 3.83 13.76 5.23
CA GLU A 78 2.88 14.10 4.17
C GLU A 78 1.62 13.23 4.23
N VAL A 79 1.76 11.91 4.39
CA VAL A 79 0.62 10.98 4.58
C VAL A 79 -0.19 11.39 5.80
N CYS A 80 0.43 11.65 6.95
CA CYS A 80 -0.24 12.04 8.17
C CYS A 80 -0.95 13.40 8.06
N ASN A 81 -0.38 14.35 7.35
CA ASN A 81 -0.96 15.69 7.19
C ASN A 81 -2.15 15.71 6.22
N ILE A 82 -2.12 14.90 5.16
CA ILE A 82 -3.16 14.88 4.13
C ILE A 82 -4.26 13.90 4.53
N GLU A 83 -3.90 12.63 4.74
CA GLU A 83 -4.87 11.56 5.01
C GLU A 83 -5.22 11.43 6.50
N GLY A 84 -4.40 11.98 7.38
CA GLY A 84 -4.69 12.03 8.83
C GLY A 84 -5.94 12.83 9.19
N GLY A 85 -6.52 13.58 8.24
CA GLY A 85 -7.86 14.16 8.37
C GLY A 85 -9.00 13.13 8.46
N LEU A 86 -8.72 11.87 8.09
CA LEU A 86 -9.61 10.73 8.28
C LEU A 86 -9.67 10.27 9.75
N LEU A 87 -8.66 10.58 10.55
CA LEU A 87 -8.58 10.27 11.97
C LEU A 87 -9.30 11.34 12.79
N LYS A 88 -10.53 11.05 13.20
CA LYS A 88 -11.38 12.00 13.94
C LYS A 88 -11.36 11.77 15.44
N THR A 89 -10.97 10.59 15.88
CA THR A 89 -11.01 10.18 17.28
C THR A 89 -9.74 9.42 17.69
N PRO A 90 -9.40 9.39 18.99
CA PRO A 90 -8.34 8.51 19.51
C PRO A 90 -8.54 7.03 19.17
N ARG A 91 -9.80 6.60 19.03
CA ARG A 91 -10.14 5.22 18.63
C ARG A 91 -9.73 4.94 17.19
N ASP A 92 -9.90 5.90 16.27
CA ASP A 92 -9.48 5.75 14.88
C ASP A 92 -7.96 5.61 14.78
N ILE A 93 -7.21 6.40 15.57
CA ILE A 93 -5.76 6.30 15.68
C ILE A 93 -5.37 4.91 16.18
N ALA A 94 -5.92 4.47 17.31
CA ALA A 94 -5.59 3.18 17.89
C ALA A 94 -5.88 2.01 16.92
N ARG A 95 -7.01 2.06 16.22
CA ARG A 95 -7.38 1.04 15.21
C ARG A 95 -6.41 1.04 14.04
N THR A 96 -6.04 2.21 13.51
CA THR A 96 -5.10 2.31 12.40
C THR A 96 -3.71 1.84 12.81
N LEU A 97 -3.21 2.26 13.97
CA LEU A 97 -1.92 1.82 14.50
C LEU A 97 -1.90 0.30 14.74
N ASN A 98 -2.97 -0.28 15.28
CA ASN A 98 -3.07 -1.73 15.45
C ASN A 98 -3.03 -2.46 14.11
N ALA A 99 -3.69 -1.92 13.07
CA ALA A 99 -3.61 -2.48 11.73
C ALA A 99 -2.19 -2.40 11.17
N VAL A 100 -1.50 -1.26 11.30
CA VAL A 100 -0.11 -1.11 10.87
C VAL A 100 0.82 -2.04 11.64
N LYS A 101 0.67 -2.12 12.98
CA LYS A 101 1.45 -3.03 13.86
C LYS A 101 1.27 -4.50 13.49
N LEU A 102 0.11 -4.88 12.98
CA LEU A 102 -0.16 -6.25 12.54
C LEU A 102 0.37 -6.51 11.13
N CYS A 103 0.11 -5.58 10.21
CA CYS A 103 0.33 -5.80 8.78
C CYS A 103 1.79 -5.57 8.34
N TRP A 104 2.48 -4.58 8.93
CA TRP A 104 3.80 -4.18 8.44
C TRP A 104 4.94 -5.12 8.83
N PRO A 105 5.12 -5.59 10.10
CA PRO A 105 6.29 -6.36 10.50
C PRO A 105 6.58 -7.59 9.63
N PRO A 106 5.59 -8.40 9.21
CA PRO A 106 5.86 -9.58 8.38
C PRO A 106 6.41 -9.25 6.99
N VAL A 107 6.17 -8.02 6.50
CA VAL A 107 6.52 -7.58 5.14
C VAL A 107 7.43 -6.35 5.11
N ALA A 108 7.98 -5.94 6.26
CA ALA A 108 8.75 -4.70 6.42
C ALA A 108 9.96 -4.58 5.49
N GLU A 109 10.55 -5.71 5.06
CA GLU A 109 11.65 -5.75 4.10
C GLU A 109 11.18 -5.69 2.63
N LYS A 110 9.87 -5.75 2.40
CA LYS A 110 9.29 -5.90 1.06
C LYS A 110 8.39 -4.73 0.66
N VAL A 111 8.05 -3.86 1.61
CA VAL A 111 7.13 -2.75 1.40
C VAL A 111 7.71 -1.43 1.92
N ASP A 112 7.30 -0.36 1.30
CA ASP A 112 7.55 0.99 1.77
C ASP A 112 6.61 1.34 2.93
N PHE A 113 7.18 1.85 4.03
CA PHE A 113 6.40 2.10 5.24
C PHE A 113 5.35 3.21 5.09
N PRO A 114 5.66 4.39 4.51
CA PRO A 114 4.66 5.42 4.27
C PRO A 114 3.48 4.96 3.41
N ASP A 115 3.73 4.17 2.35
CA ASP A 115 2.67 3.61 1.52
C ASP A 115 1.82 2.59 2.28
N MET A 116 2.43 1.78 3.16
CA MET A 116 1.69 0.85 4.02
C MET A 116 0.78 1.61 5.00
N VAL A 117 1.28 2.66 5.64
CA VAL A 117 0.48 3.51 6.54
C VAL A 117 -0.69 4.14 5.78
N TRP A 118 -0.42 4.69 4.59
CA TRP A 118 -1.45 5.26 3.73
C TRP A 118 -2.54 4.23 3.39
N LEU A 119 -2.15 3.03 3.00
CA LEU A 119 -3.08 1.96 2.63
C LEU A 119 -3.96 1.52 3.82
N GLN A 120 -3.39 1.44 5.05
CA GLN A 120 -4.17 1.12 6.24
C GLN A 120 -5.15 2.25 6.63
N LEU A 121 -4.79 3.51 6.40
CA LEU A 121 -5.71 4.64 6.54
C LEU A 121 -6.91 4.51 5.58
N GLN A 122 -6.65 4.18 4.30
CA GLN A 122 -7.72 3.94 3.33
C GLN A 122 -8.60 2.75 3.75
N ARG A 123 -8.00 1.63 4.14
CA ARG A 123 -8.73 0.42 4.57
C ARG A 123 -9.72 0.70 5.70
N LEU A 124 -9.34 1.50 6.69
CA LEU A 124 -10.18 1.77 7.86
C LEU A 124 -11.21 2.87 7.63
N SER A 125 -10.95 3.78 6.71
CA SER A 125 -11.83 4.91 6.39
C SER A 125 -12.80 4.62 5.24
N ASN A 126 -12.36 3.84 4.25
CA ASN A 126 -13.12 3.53 3.04
C ASN A 126 -12.74 2.14 2.48
N GLU A 127 -13.35 1.10 3.05
CA GLU A 127 -13.08 -0.29 2.65
C GLU A 127 -13.36 -0.55 1.17
N LYS A 128 -14.35 0.12 0.58
CA LYS A 128 -14.67 -0.01 -0.85
C LYS A 128 -13.56 0.56 -1.73
N LEU A 129 -12.98 1.69 -1.33
CA LEU A 129 -11.84 2.27 -2.03
C LEU A 129 -10.60 1.38 -1.88
N TYR A 130 -10.37 0.80 -0.70
CA TYR A 130 -9.28 -0.16 -0.49
C TYR A 130 -9.41 -1.37 -1.42
N SER A 131 -10.58 -1.98 -1.52
CA SER A 131 -10.84 -3.10 -2.42
C SER A 131 -10.68 -2.72 -3.89
N TRP A 132 -11.13 -1.51 -4.24
CA TRP A 132 -10.92 -0.98 -5.59
C TRP A 132 -9.43 -0.81 -5.93
N ILE A 133 -8.62 -0.33 -4.98
CA ILE A 133 -7.16 -0.17 -5.16
C ILE A 133 -6.53 -1.54 -5.43
N GLU A 134 -6.89 -2.57 -4.68
CA GLU A 134 -6.37 -3.93 -4.85
C GLU A 134 -6.70 -4.48 -6.24
N GLU A 135 -7.96 -4.43 -6.65
CA GLU A 135 -8.41 -4.88 -7.98
C GLU A 135 -7.73 -4.08 -9.10
N TYR A 136 -7.69 -2.75 -8.98
CA TYR A 136 -7.07 -1.89 -9.98
C TYR A 136 -5.58 -2.17 -10.16
N LEU A 137 -4.85 -2.39 -9.07
CA LEU A 137 -3.42 -2.69 -9.14
C LEU A 137 -3.14 -4.03 -9.84
N VAL A 138 -3.98 -5.04 -9.64
CA VAL A 138 -3.85 -6.32 -10.36
C VAL A 138 -3.93 -6.10 -11.87
N GLU A 139 -4.95 -5.38 -12.34
CA GLU A 139 -5.15 -5.09 -13.76
C GLU A 139 -4.08 -4.13 -14.31
N TYR A 140 -3.71 -3.10 -13.53
CA TYR A 140 -2.67 -2.17 -13.93
C TYR A 140 -1.32 -2.87 -14.14
N MET A 141 -0.94 -3.78 -13.25
CA MET A 141 0.32 -4.53 -13.38
C MET A 141 0.29 -5.49 -14.56
N ALA A 142 -0.87 -6.06 -14.90
CA ALA A 142 -1.02 -6.83 -16.13
C ALA A 142 -0.80 -5.94 -17.38
N VAL A 143 -1.25 -4.68 -17.36
CA VAL A 143 -0.98 -3.73 -18.45
C VAL A 143 0.49 -3.36 -18.54
N VAL A 144 1.18 -3.18 -17.42
CA VAL A 144 2.64 -2.97 -17.38
C VAL A 144 3.38 -4.17 -18.01
N ASP A 145 2.88 -5.38 -17.78
CA ASP A 145 3.41 -6.64 -18.35
C ASP A 145 2.96 -6.87 -19.82
N GLY A 146 2.29 -5.89 -20.44
CA GLY A 146 1.91 -5.92 -21.86
C GLY A 146 0.49 -6.41 -22.18
N ALA A 147 -0.36 -6.61 -21.16
CA ALA A 147 -1.78 -6.86 -21.39
C ALA A 147 -2.51 -5.58 -21.84
N SER A 148 -3.66 -5.75 -22.49
CA SER A 148 -4.53 -4.64 -22.90
C SER A 148 -5.82 -4.64 -22.09
N VAL A 149 -6.23 -3.47 -21.63
CA VAL A 149 -7.53 -3.26 -20.97
C VAL A 149 -8.45 -2.55 -21.95
N SER A 150 -9.65 -3.08 -22.13
CA SER A 150 -10.64 -2.50 -23.02
C SER A 150 -11.16 -1.14 -22.50
N ASP A 151 -11.64 -0.28 -23.39
CA ASP A 151 -12.23 1.01 -23.00
C ASP A 151 -13.46 0.85 -22.10
N PHE A 152 -14.18 -0.26 -22.24
CA PHE A 152 -15.30 -0.60 -21.37
C PHE A 152 -14.83 -0.88 -19.93
N GLU A 153 -13.80 -1.68 -19.75
CA GLU A 153 -13.21 -1.96 -18.43
C GLU A 153 -12.62 -0.70 -17.79
N LYS A 154 -11.93 0.13 -18.57
CA LYS A 154 -11.44 1.45 -18.10
C LYS A 154 -12.59 2.33 -17.61
N SER A 155 -13.70 2.37 -18.35
CA SER A 155 -14.89 3.11 -17.95
C SER A 155 -15.50 2.57 -16.66
N GLN A 156 -15.57 1.25 -16.49
CA GLN A 156 -16.06 0.64 -15.25
C GLN A 156 -15.19 0.98 -14.04
N PHE A 157 -13.87 0.86 -14.17
CA PHE A 157 -12.94 1.24 -13.10
C PHE A 157 -13.06 2.72 -12.75
N SER A 158 -13.19 3.59 -13.76
CA SER A 158 -13.34 5.04 -13.55
C SER A 158 -14.65 5.39 -12.84
N SER A 159 -15.77 4.81 -13.26
CA SER A 159 -17.08 5.04 -12.62
C SER A 159 -17.07 4.59 -11.17
N ARG A 160 -16.59 3.38 -10.90
CA ARG A 160 -16.47 2.85 -9.54
C ARG A 160 -15.56 3.70 -8.66
N LEU A 161 -14.42 4.19 -9.19
CA LEU A 161 -13.56 5.10 -8.45
C LEU A 161 -14.30 6.38 -8.05
N LEU A 162 -15.06 6.98 -8.97
CA LEU A 162 -15.85 8.18 -8.68
C LEU A 162 -16.89 7.91 -7.60
N ASP A 163 -17.66 6.82 -7.72
CA ASP A 163 -18.66 6.43 -6.73
C ASP A 163 -18.05 6.23 -5.33
N HIS A 164 -16.86 5.64 -5.23
CA HIS A 164 -16.18 5.42 -3.95
C HIS A 164 -15.63 6.71 -3.35
N ILE A 165 -15.23 7.65 -4.19
CA ILE A 165 -14.75 8.96 -3.79
C ILE A 165 -15.90 9.87 -3.34
N GLU A 166 -17.02 9.89 -4.09
CA GLU A 166 -18.18 10.74 -3.80
C GLU A 166 -18.99 10.24 -2.60
N ALA A 167 -19.12 8.91 -2.44
CA ALA A 167 -19.90 8.31 -1.36
C ALA A 167 -19.26 8.46 0.03
N GLY A 168 -17.97 8.71 0.13
CA GLY A 168 -17.23 8.67 1.38
C GLY A 168 -16.68 10.01 1.87
N PHE A 169 -16.19 10.86 1.00
CA PHE A 169 -15.49 12.09 1.39
C PHE A 169 -15.46 13.08 0.23
N ALA A 170 -15.70 14.37 0.55
CA ALA A 170 -15.23 15.45 -0.31
C ALA A 170 -13.70 15.39 -0.35
N ILE A 171 -13.15 14.60 -1.27
CA ILE A 171 -11.70 14.53 -1.44
C ILE A 171 -11.25 15.90 -1.91
N SER A 172 -10.47 16.56 -1.04
CA SER A 172 -9.83 17.80 -1.42
C SER A 172 -8.94 17.53 -2.64
N PRO A 173 -8.69 18.51 -3.53
CA PRO A 173 -7.74 18.37 -4.63
C PRO A 173 -6.38 17.82 -4.20
N LYS A 174 -5.96 18.10 -2.96
CA LYS A 174 -4.73 17.57 -2.36
C LYS A 174 -4.77 16.05 -2.16
N SER A 175 -5.88 15.50 -1.66
CA SER A 175 -6.05 14.05 -1.49
C SER A 175 -6.04 13.32 -2.84
N MET A 176 -6.67 13.89 -3.87
CA MET A 176 -6.64 13.31 -5.22
C MET A 176 -5.24 13.35 -5.84
N TRP A 177 -4.52 14.43 -5.64
CA TRP A 177 -3.12 14.50 -6.06
C TRP A 177 -2.29 13.45 -5.32
N ARG A 178 -2.45 13.31 -4.01
CA ARG A 178 -1.75 12.29 -3.22
C ARG A 178 -2.13 10.89 -3.67
N PHE A 179 -3.40 10.64 -3.92
CA PHE A 179 -3.89 9.37 -4.43
C PHE A 179 -3.18 8.97 -5.73
N SER A 180 -3.02 9.91 -6.68
CA SER A 180 -2.30 9.67 -7.93
C SER A 180 -0.78 9.50 -7.76
N GLN A 181 -0.20 9.93 -6.63
CA GLN A 181 1.22 9.71 -6.31
C GLN A 181 1.49 8.31 -5.72
N VAL A 182 0.48 7.67 -5.14
CA VAL A 182 0.59 6.35 -4.52
C VAL A 182 0.06 5.26 -5.42
N VAL A 183 -1.12 5.49 -6.05
CA VAL A 183 -1.73 4.56 -7.00
C VAL A 183 -1.25 4.92 -8.41
N PRO A 184 -0.53 4.02 -9.09
CA PRO A 184 0.07 4.29 -10.38
C PRO A 184 -0.96 4.39 -11.51
N GLY A 185 -0.55 4.96 -12.64
CA GLY A 185 -1.37 5.01 -13.84
C GLY A 185 -2.58 5.94 -13.78
N LEU A 186 -2.68 6.76 -12.73
CA LEU A 186 -3.71 7.76 -12.56
C LEU A 186 -3.19 9.13 -12.98
N LYS A 187 -3.77 9.73 -14.02
CA LYS A 187 -3.55 11.14 -14.34
C LYS A 187 -4.74 11.97 -13.87
N VAL A 188 -4.46 12.93 -13.01
CA VAL A 188 -5.44 13.95 -12.65
C VAL A 188 -5.33 15.05 -13.70
N GLY A 189 -6.20 15.01 -14.72
CA GLY A 189 -6.25 16.04 -15.78
C GLY A 189 -6.83 17.33 -15.24
N SER A 190 -6.31 18.46 -15.76
CA SER A 190 -6.88 19.80 -15.58
C SER A 190 -7.95 20.11 -16.63
N ASP A 191 -8.35 19.14 -17.44
CA ASP A 191 -9.36 19.33 -18.46
C ASP A 191 -10.74 19.56 -17.84
N ASN A 192 -11.48 20.49 -18.45
CA ASN A 192 -12.81 20.92 -18.02
C ASN A 192 -13.85 19.79 -17.88
N ASP A 193 -13.56 18.59 -18.36
CA ASP A 193 -14.41 17.40 -18.26
C ASP A 193 -14.09 16.49 -17.06
N GLY A 194 -13.04 16.78 -16.29
CA GLY A 194 -12.69 15.98 -15.09
C GLY A 194 -12.39 14.50 -15.38
N LYS A 195 -12.15 14.10 -16.62
CA LYS A 195 -11.87 12.72 -17.02
C LYS A 195 -10.53 12.29 -16.47
N LYS A 196 -10.57 11.44 -15.46
CA LYS A 196 -9.38 10.77 -14.90
C LYS A 196 -8.94 9.70 -15.88
N LEU A 197 -7.72 9.82 -16.40
CA LEU A 197 -7.11 8.77 -17.20
C LEU A 197 -6.56 7.69 -16.26
N LEU A 198 -7.05 6.48 -16.43
CA LEU A 198 -6.58 5.27 -15.75
C LEU A 198 -5.64 4.48 -16.66
N PHE A 199 -4.84 3.61 -16.08
CA PHE A 199 -3.95 2.68 -16.78
C PHE A 199 -2.87 3.34 -17.65
N HIS A 200 -2.31 4.45 -17.19
CA HIS A 200 -1.26 5.15 -17.90
C HIS A 200 0.12 4.58 -17.53
N THR A 201 0.87 4.09 -18.51
CA THR A 201 2.13 3.35 -18.30
C THR A 201 3.38 4.04 -18.87
N ASP A 202 3.31 5.32 -19.22
CA ASP A 202 4.34 6.00 -20.03
C ASP A 202 5.68 6.25 -19.32
N ASP A 203 5.74 6.10 -18.00
CA ASP A 203 6.93 6.46 -17.24
C ASP A 203 7.66 5.24 -16.68
N GLN A 204 8.54 4.66 -17.48
CA GLN A 204 9.44 3.56 -17.08
C GLN A 204 10.38 3.99 -15.94
N SER A 205 10.80 5.25 -15.88
CA SER A 205 11.63 5.77 -14.79
C SER A 205 10.86 5.77 -13.46
N ALA A 206 9.57 6.12 -13.48
CA ALA A 206 8.72 6.06 -12.29
C ALA A 206 8.52 4.63 -11.79
N ILE A 207 8.36 3.65 -12.70
CA ILE A 207 8.27 2.24 -12.36
C ILE A 207 9.57 1.77 -11.68
N GLY A 208 10.74 2.09 -12.26
CA GLY A 208 12.04 1.75 -11.70
C GLY A 208 12.23 2.33 -10.28
N LYS A 209 11.91 3.62 -10.09
CA LYS A 209 11.95 4.25 -8.75
C LYS A 209 11.00 3.57 -7.76
N ALA A 210 9.78 3.21 -8.20
CA ALA A 210 8.83 2.49 -7.37
C ALA A 210 9.36 1.12 -6.94
N MET A 211 10.07 0.42 -7.83
CA MET A 211 10.69 -0.88 -7.54
C MET A 211 11.82 -0.74 -6.52
N ASN A 212 12.72 0.22 -6.70
CA ASN A 212 13.84 0.47 -5.79
C ASN A 212 13.38 0.84 -4.38
N LEU A 213 12.32 1.63 -4.28
CA LEU A 213 11.73 2.07 -3.01
C LEU A 213 10.67 1.09 -2.48
N ARG A 214 10.42 -0.02 -3.16
CA ARG A 214 9.40 -1.03 -2.77
C ARG A 214 8.01 -0.44 -2.59
N ARG A 215 7.67 0.56 -3.42
CA ARG A 215 6.42 1.30 -3.35
C ARG A 215 5.21 0.42 -3.70
N LEU A 216 4.02 0.85 -3.30
CA LEU A 216 2.75 0.23 -3.72
C LEU A 216 2.59 0.20 -5.25
N ALA A 217 3.12 1.19 -5.94
CA ALA A 217 3.18 1.27 -7.40
C ALA A 217 4.16 0.27 -8.07
N SER A 218 4.90 -0.52 -7.30
CA SER A 218 5.90 -1.46 -7.84
C SER A 218 5.26 -2.76 -8.30
N PRO A 219 5.48 -3.21 -9.55
CA PRO A 219 5.00 -4.49 -10.07
C PRO A 219 5.41 -5.70 -9.22
N GLN A 220 6.57 -5.61 -8.58
CA GLN A 220 7.13 -6.69 -7.78
C GLN A 220 6.70 -6.68 -6.32
N HIS A 221 6.26 -5.51 -5.79
CA HIS A 221 6.03 -5.34 -4.37
C HIS A 221 4.57 -5.13 -3.98
N TYR A 222 3.68 -4.70 -4.91
CA TYR A 222 2.29 -4.36 -4.57
C TYR A 222 1.54 -5.48 -3.85
N ARG A 223 1.80 -6.75 -4.20
CA ARG A 223 1.11 -7.90 -3.59
C ARG A 223 1.42 -8.10 -2.12
N PHE A 224 2.62 -7.68 -1.66
CA PHE A 224 2.99 -7.79 -0.25
C PHE A 224 2.14 -6.87 0.65
N TYR A 225 1.61 -5.80 0.08
CA TYR A 225 0.73 -4.87 0.82
C TYR A 225 -0.64 -5.47 1.16
N PHE A 226 -1.13 -6.41 0.34
CA PHE A 226 -2.44 -7.03 0.49
C PHE A 226 -2.35 -8.44 1.09
N ALA A 227 -1.39 -9.23 0.69
CA ALA A 227 -1.24 -10.60 1.14
C ALA A 227 -0.70 -10.73 2.57
N LEU A 228 -0.07 -9.68 3.13
CA LEU A 228 0.56 -9.64 4.45
C LEU A 228 1.59 -10.77 4.69
N SER A 229 2.02 -11.41 3.63
CA SER A 229 2.99 -12.50 3.60
C SER A 229 3.67 -12.54 2.23
N LYS A 230 4.64 -13.42 2.05
CA LYS A 230 5.28 -13.61 0.74
C LYS A 230 4.27 -14.19 -0.25
N PRO A 231 3.88 -13.43 -1.31
CA PRO A 231 3.03 -13.96 -2.37
C PRO A 231 3.72 -15.12 -3.10
N SER A 232 2.93 -16.11 -3.52
CA SER A 232 3.43 -17.18 -4.36
C SER A 232 3.98 -16.60 -5.68
N GLY A 233 5.21 -16.99 -6.05
CA GLY A 233 5.87 -16.50 -7.27
C GLY A 233 6.57 -15.13 -7.17
N ALA A 234 6.69 -14.54 -5.99
CA ALA A 234 7.57 -13.40 -5.79
C ALA A 234 9.03 -13.83 -5.72
N LEU A 235 9.91 -13.14 -6.45
CA LEU A 235 11.36 -13.37 -6.37
C LEU A 235 11.86 -13.00 -4.97
N ASP A 236 12.63 -13.89 -4.36
CA ASP A 236 13.25 -13.64 -3.07
C ASP A 236 14.47 -12.71 -3.23
N ASP A 237 14.58 -11.70 -2.35
CA ASP A 237 15.77 -10.83 -2.34
C ASP A 237 17.03 -11.62 -2.06
N HIS A 238 16.94 -12.69 -1.27
CA HIS A 238 18.07 -13.58 -1.03
C HIS A 238 18.54 -14.22 -2.34
N VAL A 239 17.63 -14.64 -3.22
CA VAL A 239 17.97 -15.20 -4.55
C VAL A 239 18.66 -14.15 -5.40
N LEU A 240 18.14 -12.94 -5.46
CA LEU A 240 18.74 -11.83 -6.19
C LEU A 240 20.13 -11.49 -5.67
N LEU A 241 20.28 -11.32 -4.35
CA LEU A 241 21.57 -10.96 -3.74
C LEU A 241 22.60 -12.09 -3.86
N SER A 242 22.18 -13.35 -3.70
CA SER A 242 23.07 -14.49 -3.89
C SER A 242 23.51 -14.63 -5.35
N PHE A 243 22.63 -14.32 -6.31
CA PHE A 243 22.95 -14.30 -7.73
C PHE A 243 24.00 -13.23 -8.05
N ILE A 244 23.83 -12.00 -7.55
CA ILE A 244 24.81 -10.91 -7.71
C ILE A 244 26.15 -11.26 -7.03
N ALA A 245 26.11 -11.84 -5.83
CA ALA A 245 27.33 -12.24 -5.11
C ALA A 245 28.09 -13.35 -5.86
N SER A 246 27.38 -14.34 -6.42
CA SER A 246 27.97 -15.38 -7.25
C SER A 246 28.58 -14.81 -8.53
N ALA A 247 27.90 -13.85 -9.17
CA ALA A 247 28.43 -13.15 -10.33
C ALA A 247 29.73 -12.40 -10.01
N ARG A 248 29.77 -11.70 -8.87
CA ARG A 248 30.95 -10.98 -8.40
C ARG A 248 32.16 -11.90 -8.14
N SER A 249 31.92 -13.10 -7.61
CA SER A 249 32.97 -14.06 -7.30
C SER A 249 33.35 -14.97 -8.49
N ASN A 250 32.84 -14.70 -9.70
CA ASN A 250 32.94 -15.59 -10.87
C ASN A 250 32.48 -17.05 -10.59
N GLY A 251 31.47 -17.17 -9.70
CA GLY A 251 30.83 -18.45 -9.39
C GLY A 251 29.97 -18.97 -10.54
N ASP A 252 29.50 -20.22 -10.40
CA ASP A 252 28.57 -20.79 -11.35
C ASP A 252 27.21 -20.08 -11.32
N LEU A 253 26.83 -19.50 -12.46
CA LEU A 253 25.51 -18.85 -12.66
C LEU A 253 24.57 -19.73 -13.51
N GLN A 254 25.08 -20.78 -14.18
CA GLN A 254 24.26 -21.60 -15.08
C GLN A 254 23.20 -22.40 -14.32
N GLY A 255 23.59 -23.05 -13.22
CA GLY A 255 22.68 -23.82 -12.38
C GLY A 255 21.53 -22.97 -11.84
N PRO A 256 21.80 -21.85 -11.15
CA PRO A 256 20.77 -20.92 -10.72
C PRO A 256 19.86 -20.41 -11.85
N CYS A 257 20.40 -20.09 -13.02
CA CYS A 257 19.61 -19.63 -14.16
C CYS A 257 18.67 -20.70 -14.71
N HIS A 258 19.14 -21.92 -14.87
CA HIS A 258 18.28 -23.03 -15.28
C HIS A 258 17.12 -23.22 -14.31
N SER A 259 17.39 -23.25 -13.02
CA SER A 259 16.36 -23.35 -11.99
C SER A 259 15.35 -22.21 -12.07
N LEU A 260 15.77 -20.97 -12.34
CA LEU A 260 14.88 -19.83 -12.47
C LEU A 260 14.05 -19.85 -13.77
N ILE A 261 14.57 -20.41 -14.85
CA ILE A 261 13.84 -20.61 -16.12
C ILE A 261 12.78 -21.71 -15.98
N GLU A 262 13.09 -22.80 -15.28
CA GLU A 262 12.14 -23.88 -15.04
C GLU A 262 11.03 -23.50 -14.07
N ASN A 263 11.32 -22.61 -13.13
CA ASN A 263 10.39 -22.19 -12.08
C ASN A 263 9.39 -21.17 -12.64
N ARG A 264 8.14 -21.63 -12.86
CA ARG A 264 7.08 -20.79 -13.39
C ARG A 264 6.34 -20.05 -12.28
N ARG A 265 6.01 -18.81 -12.56
CA ARG A 265 5.18 -17.98 -11.68
C ARG A 265 3.71 -18.35 -11.86
N PRO A 266 2.90 -18.38 -10.79
CA PRO A 266 1.46 -18.63 -10.89
C PRO A 266 0.71 -17.66 -11.79
N GLN A 267 1.26 -16.45 -11.95
CA GLN A 267 0.68 -15.38 -12.77
C GLN A 267 1.07 -15.41 -14.24
N GLY A 268 1.92 -16.36 -14.61
CA GLY A 268 2.56 -16.44 -15.92
C GLY A 268 4.01 -15.96 -15.90
N GLY A 269 4.76 -16.35 -16.91
CA GLY A 269 6.19 -16.08 -16.98
C GLY A 269 7.06 -16.96 -16.07
N THR A 270 8.36 -16.73 -16.10
CA THR A 270 9.35 -17.46 -15.32
C THR A 270 9.91 -16.61 -14.18
N MET A 271 10.53 -17.26 -13.18
CA MET A 271 11.28 -16.54 -12.14
C MET A 271 12.52 -15.85 -12.72
N MET A 272 13.02 -16.32 -13.87
CA MET A 272 14.11 -15.68 -14.60
C MET A 272 13.70 -14.31 -15.14
N ALA A 273 12.49 -14.18 -15.71
CA ALA A 273 11.96 -12.90 -16.15
C ALA A 273 11.86 -11.90 -14.98
N ALA A 274 11.40 -12.36 -13.80
CA ALA A 274 11.37 -11.51 -12.62
C ALA A 274 12.76 -11.08 -12.12
N LEU A 275 13.78 -11.96 -12.26
CA LEU A 275 15.16 -11.60 -11.94
C LEU A 275 15.70 -10.53 -12.90
N LEU A 276 15.49 -10.72 -14.21
CA LEU A 276 15.93 -9.79 -15.24
C LEU A 276 15.30 -8.42 -15.05
N ASP A 277 14.00 -8.38 -14.83
CA ASP A 277 13.26 -7.14 -14.60
C ASP A 277 13.82 -6.40 -13.37
N ARG A 278 14.14 -7.11 -12.29
CA ARG A 278 14.79 -6.49 -11.13
C ARG A 278 16.20 -5.98 -11.41
N LEU A 279 17.00 -6.72 -12.14
CA LEU A 279 18.36 -6.30 -12.48
C LEU A 279 18.37 -5.05 -13.38
N LEU A 280 17.43 -4.97 -14.34
CA LEU A 280 17.28 -3.83 -15.24
C LEU A 280 16.87 -2.53 -14.54
N HIS A 281 16.14 -2.64 -13.41
CA HIS A 281 15.62 -1.50 -12.69
C HIS A 281 16.36 -1.23 -11.36
N MET A 282 17.45 -1.96 -11.08
CA MET A 282 18.29 -1.66 -9.93
C MET A 282 19.13 -0.42 -10.20
N ASP A 283 19.33 0.37 -9.12
CA ASP A 283 20.29 1.47 -9.16
C ASP A 283 21.70 0.93 -9.42
N ASP A 284 22.50 1.63 -10.21
CA ASP A 284 23.86 1.24 -10.62
C ASP A 284 24.77 0.91 -9.42
N ASP A 285 24.58 1.63 -8.31
CA ASP A 285 25.36 1.42 -7.07
C ASP A 285 25.08 0.08 -6.38
N ARG A 286 23.98 -0.60 -6.70
CA ARG A 286 23.61 -1.88 -6.10
C ARG A 286 24.14 -3.10 -6.84
N VAL A 287 24.52 -2.94 -8.08
CA VAL A 287 25.16 -3.99 -8.88
C VAL A 287 26.66 -3.64 -9.04
N PRO A 288 27.56 -4.33 -8.33
CA PRO A 288 28.98 -4.05 -8.45
C PRO A 288 29.46 -4.24 -9.89
N ASN A 289 30.31 -3.32 -10.36
CA ASN A 289 30.84 -3.33 -11.73
C ASN A 289 31.49 -4.67 -12.10
N GLU A 290 32.09 -5.36 -11.13
CA GLU A 290 32.71 -6.68 -11.32
C GLU A 290 31.67 -7.78 -11.63
N ALA A 291 30.42 -7.61 -11.19
CA ALA A 291 29.35 -8.59 -11.41
C ALA A 291 28.70 -8.45 -12.80
N VAL A 292 28.78 -7.27 -13.42
CA VAL A 292 28.10 -6.98 -14.70
C VAL A 292 28.59 -7.87 -15.84
N PRO A 293 29.91 -8.02 -16.13
CA PRO A 293 30.36 -8.86 -17.25
C PRO A 293 30.00 -10.35 -17.12
N PRO A 294 30.09 -10.99 -15.94
CA PRO A 294 29.59 -12.35 -15.76
C PRO A 294 28.09 -12.50 -15.98
N ILE A 295 27.28 -11.55 -15.47
CA ILE A 295 25.83 -11.53 -15.67
C ILE A 295 25.50 -11.44 -17.16
N VAL A 296 26.09 -10.50 -17.89
CA VAL A 296 25.83 -10.31 -19.33
C VAL A 296 26.21 -11.57 -20.13
N ARG A 297 27.36 -12.16 -19.84
CA ARG A 297 27.78 -13.41 -20.51
C ARG A 297 26.82 -14.57 -20.25
N MET A 298 26.39 -14.72 -19.01
CA MET A 298 25.43 -15.73 -18.63
C MET A 298 24.08 -15.50 -19.31
N LEU A 299 23.56 -14.27 -19.31
CA LEU A 299 22.32 -13.92 -20.00
C LEU A 299 22.39 -14.27 -21.48
N ALA A 300 23.49 -13.91 -22.17
CA ALA A 300 23.69 -14.25 -23.56
C ALA A 300 23.65 -15.77 -23.81
N SER A 301 24.10 -16.60 -22.85
CA SER A 301 24.09 -18.06 -22.98
C SER A 301 22.74 -18.73 -22.74
N CYS A 302 21.81 -18.09 -22.01
CA CYS A 302 20.49 -18.65 -21.68
C CYS A 302 19.30 -17.89 -22.27
N MET A 303 19.51 -16.82 -23.05
CA MET A 303 18.45 -16.02 -23.65
C MET A 303 17.46 -16.86 -24.48
N ASP A 304 17.95 -17.77 -25.31
CA ASP A 304 17.09 -18.63 -26.16
C ASP A 304 16.21 -19.55 -25.31
N ALA A 305 16.77 -20.13 -24.25
CA ALA A 305 16.02 -20.98 -23.32
C ALA A 305 14.99 -20.18 -22.52
N ALA A 306 15.35 -18.99 -22.07
CA ALA A 306 14.46 -18.10 -21.34
C ALA A 306 13.30 -17.62 -22.24
N ALA A 307 13.59 -17.18 -23.46
CA ALA A 307 12.58 -16.76 -24.43
C ALA A 307 11.63 -17.91 -24.82
N ALA A 308 12.16 -19.12 -25.04
CA ALA A 308 11.35 -20.30 -25.33
C ALA A 308 10.45 -20.69 -24.15
N ALA A 309 10.91 -20.50 -22.94
CA ALA A 309 10.12 -20.74 -21.73
C ALA A 309 9.01 -19.69 -21.55
N GLU A 310 9.27 -18.41 -21.82
CA GLU A 310 8.26 -17.35 -21.80
C GLU A 310 7.20 -17.53 -22.89
N GLY A 311 7.62 -17.81 -24.14
CA GLY A 311 6.71 -17.98 -25.27
C GLY A 311 5.70 -19.12 -25.13
N ARG A 312 5.98 -20.13 -24.34
CA ARG A 312 5.05 -21.24 -24.06
C ARG A 312 3.91 -20.87 -23.10
N GLY A 313 4.00 -19.74 -22.41
CA GLY A 313 3.00 -19.27 -21.44
C GLY A 313 2.00 -18.25 -21.97
N SER A 314 2.34 -17.50 -23.01
CA SER A 314 1.53 -16.34 -23.47
C SER A 314 0.50 -16.68 -24.59
N TRP A 315 0.55 -17.87 -25.20
CA TRP A 315 -0.32 -18.27 -26.31
C TRP A 315 -1.44 -19.23 -25.94
N GLY A 316 -1.69 -19.45 -24.66
CA GLY A 316 -2.62 -20.44 -24.14
C GLY A 316 -3.81 -19.88 -23.35
N ARG A 317 -4.24 -18.65 -23.61
CA ARG A 317 -5.52 -18.12 -23.08
C ARG A 317 -6.24 -17.33 -24.13
#